data_421a60a38bf39998b0cc00c8c52c0fac
#
_entry.id   421a60a38bf39998b0cc00c8c52c0fac
#
_cell.length_a   1.000
_cell.length_b   1.000
_cell.length_c   1.000
_cell.angle_alpha   90.00
_cell.angle_beta   90.00
_cell.angle_gamma   90.00
#
_symmetry.space_group_name_H-M   'P 1'
#
loop_
_entity.id
_entity.type
_entity.pdbx_description
1 polymer ?
#
loop_
_entity_poly.entity_id
_entity_poly.type
_entity_poly.pdbx_seq_one_letter_code
_entity_poly.pdbx_strand_id
1 'polypeptide(L)'
;MKKLLTACLGLALCALTLGAQVRENIWPKGKMPHQSDQQIAAMLDEASAEGFNPKKHRTPYLEWFEAPAEDVRNGSCMILISGGGYYTTCDMHLIDLWHKELTKAGVQCVNFVYRTPRQEGLAFYQTAWEDGQRAVRMVRSEAAKRGFDPERIGVISMSAGSHLALLLATSSQTPAYERVDKIDDIPCHVNIGIINAPAYVTTDADKAGTAATRQGYGTDVALSPVFKFDAKTCPLSLHHGGNDPYSPNGSTQVYRQLRRMKVPAELHLYPDKPHGAYGLERGIEFLRQMGFLGEVAPEVDIMSRFNDDGRAEVIRENVWPEGKMPDASDSQCQPYIEWHIPKVLKTTAIQIIYSGGAYQGNDPDGFEVVPARRFLNDKGMTVVTMKYRTPATPDLSKHTRAWQDLQRAVRIVRSEAASRGLDPDRIGIMGSSAGGHLTLMGVTSSMHMPYEPIDDLDKLPCNVQWGVGIYPAYALTDGLEAPNTGGGNDDSAVLAPEFSFDLATAPMLFVHGDADGWASMNSVKTWEKLRSMGIQGELHTLATRQHCFQRTASPGTGSYTYLDRIWEFLLAKGFLKDLE
;
A
#
# COMPACT_ATOMS: atom_id res chain seq x y z
N MET A 1 -66.26 6.73 -7.47
CA MET A 1 -65.53 6.39 -6.23
C MET A 1 -64.90 4.96 -6.21
N LYS A 2 -64.95 4.17 -7.30
CA LYS A 2 -64.31 2.83 -7.35
C LYS A 2 -62.99 2.77 -8.15
N LYS A 3 -62.50 3.88 -8.72
CA LYS A 3 -61.23 3.95 -9.47
C LYS A 3 -60.09 4.63 -8.71
N LEU A 4 -60.28 5.13 -7.49
CA LEU A 4 -59.23 5.71 -6.65
C LEU A 4 -58.67 4.72 -5.59
N LEU A 5 -59.33 3.59 -5.37
CA LEU A 5 -58.84 2.60 -4.38
C LEU A 5 -57.83 1.60 -4.98
N THR A 6 -57.72 1.48 -6.30
CA THR A 6 -56.78 0.54 -6.95
C THR A 6 -55.38 1.14 -7.19
N ALA A 7 -55.26 2.47 -7.12
CA ALA A 7 -53.97 3.13 -7.28
C ALA A 7 -53.15 3.24 -5.97
N CYS A 8 -53.79 3.14 -4.81
CA CYS A 8 -53.10 3.18 -3.51
C CYS A 8 -52.59 1.80 -3.04
N LEU A 9 -53.10 0.69 -3.58
CA LEU A 9 -52.57 -0.65 -3.26
C LEU A 9 -51.34 -1.02 -4.12
N GLY A 10 -51.13 -0.37 -5.26
CA GLY A 10 -49.96 -0.61 -6.12
C GLY A 10 -48.68 0.12 -5.65
N LEU A 11 -48.82 1.16 -4.84
CA LEU A 11 -47.68 1.94 -4.30
C LEU A 11 -47.24 1.45 -2.91
N ALA A 12 -48.03 0.61 -2.24
CA ALA A 12 -47.67 0.01 -0.95
C ALA A 12 -46.90 -1.32 -1.08
N LEU A 13 -46.80 -1.92 -2.27
CA LEU A 13 -46.07 -3.17 -2.51
C LEU A 13 -44.65 -2.94 -3.11
N CYS A 14 -44.27 -1.72 -3.45
CA CYS A 14 -42.91 -1.40 -3.93
C CYS A 14 -41.96 -0.85 -2.85
N ALA A 15 -42.39 -0.79 -1.59
CA ALA A 15 -41.59 -0.28 -0.46
C ALA A 15 -41.15 -1.37 0.54
N LEU A 16 -41.25 -2.66 0.17
CA LEU A 16 -40.91 -3.77 1.07
C LEU A 16 -40.05 -4.82 0.39
N THR A 17 -38.88 -4.41 -0.16
CA THR A 17 -37.76 -5.34 -0.41
C THR A 17 -36.44 -4.64 -0.17
N LEU A 18 -36.28 -3.94 0.93
CA LEU A 18 -35.03 -3.89 1.65
C LEU A 18 -34.97 -5.26 2.35
N GLY A 19 -34.21 -6.20 1.80
CA GLY A 19 -33.99 -7.50 2.40
C GLY A 19 -33.61 -7.31 3.87
N ALA A 20 -34.38 -7.88 4.78
CA ALA A 20 -34.14 -7.77 6.21
C ALA A 20 -32.76 -8.37 6.49
N GLN A 21 -31.79 -7.53 6.90
CA GLN A 21 -30.48 -7.98 7.34
C GLN A 21 -30.68 -8.96 8.49
N VAL A 22 -30.19 -10.19 8.34
CA VAL A 22 -30.36 -11.24 9.36
C VAL A 22 -29.25 -11.07 10.39
N ARG A 23 -29.61 -10.63 11.60
CA ARG A 23 -28.70 -10.58 12.75
C ARG A 23 -28.68 -11.92 13.46
N GLU A 24 -27.49 -12.39 13.79
CA GLU A 24 -27.23 -13.64 14.47
C GLU A 24 -26.30 -13.44 15.65
N ASN A 25 -26.79 -13.66 16.89
CA ASN A 25 -25.98 -13.58 18.09
C ASN A 25 -24.91 -14.68 18.08
N ILE A 26 -23.68 -14.34 18.43
CA ILE A 26 -22.56 -15.29 18.33
C ILE A 26 -22.45 -16.21 19.56
N TRP A 27 -22.97 -15.81 20.71
CA TRP A 27 -22.90 -16.60 21.93
C TRP A 27 -24.25 -17.22 22.30
N PRO A 28 -24.27 -18.48 22.78
CA PRO A 28 -25.46 -19.05 23.39
C PRO A 28 -25.86 -18.26 24.63
N LYS A 29 -27.14 -18.17 24.89
CA LYS A 29 -27.68 -17.45 26.05
C LYS A 29 -26.99 -17.90 27.36
N GLY A 30 -26.43 -16.94 28.11
CA GLY A 30 -25.78 -17.16 29.41
C GLY A 30 -24.42 -17.88 29.34
N LYS A 31 -23.80 -17.99 28.16
CA LYS A 31 -22.48 -18.65 27.99
C LYS A 31 -21.41 -17.74 27.39
N MET A 32 -21.65 -16.45 27.32
CA MET A 32 -20.67 -15.48 26.83
C MET A 32 -19.55 -15.32 27.88
N PRO A 33 -18.26 -15.48 27.53
CA PRO A 33 -17.15 -15.30 28.46
C PRO A 33 -17.13 -13.89 29.06
N HIS A 34 -16.64 -13.76 30.28
CA HIS A 34 -16.54 -12.48 31.02
C HIS A 34 -17.86 -11.67 31.07
N GLN A 35 -19.00 -12.36 31.11
CA GLN A 35 -20.30 -11.74 31.27
C GLN A 35 -20.58 -11.50 32.76
N SER A 36 -20.66 -10.23 33.19
CA SER A 36 -21.06 -9.87 34.56
C SER A 36 -22.58 -9.71 34.69
N ASP A 37 -23.12 -9.85 35.90
CA ASP A 37 -24.55 -9.62 36.16
C ASP A 37 -24.98 -8.18 35.82
N GLN A 38 -24.09 -7.20 35.98
CA GLN A 38 -24.33 -5.81 35.54
C GLN A 38 -24.42 -5.70 34.00
N GLN A 39 -23.66 -6.49 33.25
CA GLN A 39 -23.76 -6.55 31.79
C GLN A 39 -25.06 -7.20 31.35
N ILE A 40 -25.51 -8.27 32.05
CA ILE A 40 -26.80 -8.92 31.77
C ILE A 40 -27.95 -7.95 31.98
N ALA A 41 -27.97 -7.22 33.11
CA ALA A 41 -28.98 -6.21 33.40
C ALA A 41 -29.01 -5.09 32.35
N ALA A 42 -27.83 -4.60 31.93
CA ALA A 42 -27.72 -3.56 30.93
C ALA A 42 -28.10 -4.05 29.50
N MET A 43 -27.92 -5.32 29.16
CA MET A 43 -28.39 -5.93 27.91
C MET A 43 -29.93 -6.01 27.87
N LEU A 44 -30.58 -6.25 29.00
CA LEU A 44 -32.03 -6.23 29.14
C LEU A 44 -32.61 -4.81 28.99
N ASP A 45 -31.88 -3.81 29.51
CA ASP A 45 -32.24 -2.39 29.36
C ASP A 45 -32.04 -1.89 27.93
N GLU A 46 -31.00 -2.32 27.22
CA GLU A 46 -30.77 -1.96 25.79
C GLU A 46 -31.88 -2.47 24.88
N ALA A 47 -32.50 -3.61 25.21
CA ALA A 47 -33.62 -4.15 24.44
C ALA A 47 -34.92 -3.38 24.67
N SER A 48 -35.01 -2.56 25.74
CA SER A 48 -36.22 -1.88 26.20
C SER A 48 -36.17 -0.36 26.20
N ALA A 49 -34.99 0.27 25.94
CA ALA A 49 -34.80 1.70 26.18
C ALA A 49 -35.05 2.58 24.93
N GLU A 50 -35.89 3.58 25.10
CA GLU A 50 -35.85 4.85 24.37
C GLU A 50 -34.50 5.50 24.62
N GLY A 51 -33.50 5.32 23.76
CA GLY A 51 -32.15 5.85 23.92
C GLY A 51 -31.02 4.87 23.57
N PHE A 52 -31.33 3.84 22.81
CA PHE A 52 -30.35 2.92 22.25
C PHE A 52 -29.20 3.70 21.58
N ASN A 53 -27.97 3.55 22.10
CA ASN A 53 -26.79 4.08 21.45
C ASN A 53 -26.28 3.03 20.45
N PRO A 54 -26.51 3.18 19.13
CA PRO A 54 -26.16 2.18 18.13
C PRO A 54 -24.64 1.96 18.00
N LYS A 55 -23.82 2.71 18.73
CA LYS A 55 -22.36 2.63 18.73
C LYS A 55 -21.78 1.81 19.89
N LYS A 56 -22.61 1.40 20.88
CA LYS A 56 -22.19 0.58 22.02
C LYS A 56 -22.97 -0.73 22.01
N HIS A 57 -22.28 -1.83 21.79
CA HIS A 57 -22.86 -3.15 21.65
C HIS A 57 -22.38 -4.08 22.77
N ARG A 58 -23.26 -4.46 23.67
CA ARG A 58 -22.95 -5.40 24.74
C ARG A 58 -23.18 -6.85 24.34
N THR A 59 -24.03 -7.05 23.32
CA THR A 59 -24.26 -8.35 22.69
C THR A 59 -23.62 -8.38 21.32
N PRO A 60 -22.55 -9.17 21.12
CA PRO A 60 -21.89 -9.26 19.81
C PRO A 60 -22.74 -10.10 18.86
N TYR A 61 -22.74 -9.72 17.58
CA TYR A 61 -23.53 -10.40 16.55
C TYR A 61 -22.87 -10.34 15.17
N LEU A 62 -23.31 -11.24 14.30
CA LEU A 62 -23.09 -11.20 12.86
C LEU A 62 -24.30 -10.60 12.17
N GLU A 63 -24.09 -9.72 11.22
CA GLU A 63 -25.12 -9.14 10.37
C GLU A 63 -24.80 -9.49 8.92
N TRP A 64 -25.55 -10.45 8.37
CA TRP A 64 -25.32 -10.96 7.04
C TRP A 64 -25.92 -10.03 6.00
N PHE A 65 -25.11 -9.65 5.01
CA PHE A 65 -25.59 -8.95 3.83
C PHE A 65 -26.16 -9.91 2.81
N GLU A 66 -26.94 -9.37 1.88
CA GLU A 66 -27.43 -10.11 0.74
C GLU A 66 -26.27 -10.73 -0.04
N ALA A 67 -26.44 -11.96 -0.48
CA ALA A 67 -25.43 -12.67 -1.24
C ALA A 67 -25.22 -12.00 -2.62
N PRO A 68 -24.00 -12.01 -3.16
CA PRO A 68 -23.76 -11.61 -4.55
C PRO A 68 -24.65 -12.38 -5.51
N ALA A 69 -24.96 -11.79 -6.67
CA ALA A 69 -25.67 -12.48 -7.73
C ALA A 69 -24.93 -13.79 -8.11
N GLU A 70 -25.67 -14.83 -8.47
CA GLU A 70 -25.12 -16.17 -8.63
C GLU A 70 -24.03 -16.25 -9.72
N ASP A 71 -24.18 -15.47 -10.79
CA ASP A 71 -23.26 -15.40 -11.93
C ASP A 71 -21.92 -14.72 -11.63
N VAL A 72 -21.84 -13.91 -10.56
CA VAL A 72 -20.59 -13.23 -10.13
C VAL A 72 -20.00 -13.83 -8.86
N ARG A 73 -20.71 -14.72 -8.19
CA ARG A 73 -20.31 -15.32 -6.92
C ARG A 73 -19.03 -16.14 -7.07
N ASN A 74 -18.00 -15.81 -6.29
CA ASN A 74 -16.68 -16.43 -6.42
C ASN A 74 -16.32 -17.44 -5.31
N GLY A 75 -17.25 -17.70 -4.39
CA GLY A 75 -17.07 -18.66 -3.29
C GLY A 75 -16.22 -18.14 -2.13
N SER A 76 -15.92 -16.85 -2.03
CA SER A 76 -15.23 -16.24 -0.88
C SER A 76 -16.19 -15.50 0.06
N CYS A 77 -15.78 -15.35 1.32
CA CYS A 77 -16.50 -14.57 2.33
C CYS A 77 -15.56 -13.57 3.01
N MET A 78 -16.04 -12.34 3.24
CA MET A 78 -15.30 -11.29 3.93
C MET A 78 -16.04 -10.83 5.18
N ILE A 79 -15.37 -10.89 6.33
CA ILE A 79 -15.85 -10.36 7.60
C ILE A 79 -15.43 -8.90 7.69
N LEU A 80 -16.40 -7.99 7.85
CA LEU A 80 -16.18 -6.56 7.94
C LEU A 80 -16.09 -6.17 9.41
N ILE A 81 -15.00 -5.50 9.83
CA ILE A 81 -14.73 -5.17 11.24
C ILE A 81 -14.44 -3.68 11.37
N SER A 82 -15.38 -2.93 11.93
CA SER A 82 -15.22 -1.49 12.14
C SER A 82 -14.30 -1.15 13.32
N GLY A 83 -13.79 0.09 13.37
CA GLY A 83 -13.02 0.64 14.48
C GLY A 83 -13.89 1.15 15.63
N GLY A 84 -13.30 2.04 16.45
CA GLY A 84 -13.97 2.72 17.57
C GLY A 84 -13.22 2.64 18.89
N GLY A 85 -11.91 2.31 18.86
CA GLY A 85 -11.03 2.28 20.05
C GLY A 85 -11.41 1.24 21.09
N TYR A 86 -12.23 0.26 20.74
CA TYR A 86 -12.89 -0.70 21.64
C TYR A 86 -13.88 -0.06 22.64
N TYR A 87 -14.18 1.23 22.49
CA TYR A 87 -15.22 1.90 23.29
C TYR A 87 -16.57 1.91 22.60
N THR A 88 -16.53 1.91 21.26
CA THR A 88 -17.69 1.87 20.38
C THR A 88 -17.34 1.04 19.16
N THR A 89 -18.34 0.65 18.37
CA THR A 89 -18.16 0.31 16.97
C THR A 89 -18.68 1.49 16.16
N CYS A 90 -17.94 1.90 15.14
CA CYS A 90 -18.31 3.09 14.39
C CYS A 90 -18.39 2.81 12.90
N ASP A 91 -19.10 3.72 12.24
CA ASP A 91 -19.10 3.95 10.81
C ASP A 91 -19.79 2.87 9.96
N MET A 92 -21.11 2.88 10.05
CA MET A 92 -21.97 2.08 9.14
C MET A 92 -21.77 2.49 7.67
N HIS A 93 -21.39 3.75 7.39
CA HIS A 93 -21.09 4.20 6.04
C HIS A 93 -19.88 3.48 5.44
N LEU A 94 -18.83 3.28 6.22
CA LEU A 94 -17.64 2.54 5.82
C LEU A 94 -17.96 1.05 5.55
N ILE A 95 -18.77 0.45 6.43
CA ILE A 95 -19.24 -0.94 6.26
C ILE A 95 -20.08 -1.07 4.98
N ASP A 96 -20.97 -0.12 4.70
CA ASP A 96 -21.76 -0.09 3.47
C ASP A 96 -20.90 0.04 2.21
N LEU A 97 -19.85 0.88 2.26
CA LEU A 97 -18.92 1.05 1.16
C LEU A 97 -18.16 -0.26 0.86
N TRP A 98 -17.60 -0.88 1.89
CA TRP A 98 -16.89 -2.16 1.74
C TRP A 98 -17.81 -3.26 1.24
N HIS A 99 -18.99 -3.39 1.83
CA HIS A 99 -19.98 -4.36 1.38
C HIS A 99 -20.29 -4.20 -0.11
N LYS A 100 -20.63 -3.00 -0.56
CA LYS A 100 -21.02 -2.75 -1.95
C LYS A 100 -19.93 -3.12 -2.95
N GLU A 101 -18.69 -2.72 -2.68
CA GLU A 101 -17.57 -2.97 -3.59
C GLU A 101 -17.14 -4.45 -3.58
N LEU A 102 -17.10 -5.10 -2.42
CA LEU A 102 -16.79 -6.52 -2.32
C LEU A 102 -17.88 -7.40 -2.94
N THR A 103 -19.16 -7.04 -2.76
CA THR A 103 -20.28 -7.76 -3.39
C THR A 103 -20.23 -7.65 -4.91
N LYS A 104 -19.87 -6.50 -5.47
CA LYS A 104 -19.62 -6.35 -6.92
C LYS A 104 -18.48 -7.27 -7.40
N ALA A 105 -17.49 -7.51 -6.57
CA ALA A 105 -16.39 -8.44 -6.85
C ALA A 105 -16.78 -9.92 -6.57
N GLY A 106 -18.02 -10.22 -6.28
CA GLY A 106 -18.54 -11.57 -6.08
C GLY A 106 -18.32 -12.16 -4.68
N VAL A 107 -17.93 -11.34 -3.70
CA VAL A 107 -17.60 -11.76 -2.33
C VAL A 107 -18.84 -11.71 -1.44
N GLN A 108 -19.15 -12.79 -0.72
CA GLN A 108 -20.15 -12.76 0.36
C GLN A 108 -19.64 -11.90 1.51
N CYS A 109 -20.45 -10.99 2.04
CA CYS A 109 -20.06 -10.12 3.14
C CYS A 109 -20.88 -10.39 4.41
N VAL A 110 -20.22 -10.22 5.56
CA VAL A 110 -20.84 -10.25 6.88
C VAL A 110 -20.22 -9.17 7.76
N ASN A 111 -21.03 -8.29 8.33
CA ASN A 111 -20.59 -7.32 9.32
C ASN A 111 -20.49 -8.00 10.68
N PHE A 112 -19.34 -7.91 11.30
CA PHE A 112 -19.12 -8.40 12.66
C PHE A 112 -19.08 -7.25 13.65
N VAL A 113 -20.04 -7.25 14.57
CA VAL A 113 -20.16 -6.28 15.65
C VAL A 113 -19.72 -6.95 16.95
N TYR A 114 -18.56 -6.57 17.45
CA TYR A 114 -18.00 -7.08 18.71
C TYR A 114 -18.45 -6.27 19.91
N ARG A 115 -18.31 -6.83 21.13
CA ARG A 115 -18.68 -6.16 22.38
C ARG A 115 -17.92 -4.85 22.61
N THR A 116 -18.67 -3.80 22.95
CA THR A 116 -18.18 -2.49 23.37
C THR A 116 -19.08 -1.93 24.47
N PRO A 117 -18.57 -1.10 25.38
CA PRO A 117 -17.16 -0.70 25.55
C PRO A 117 -16.29 -1.84 26.09
N ARG A 118 -14.96 -1.68 25.96
CA ARG A 118 -13.98 -2.59 26.59
C ARG A 118 -14.24 -2.73 28.08
N GLN A 119 -14.03 -3.93 28.63
CA GLN A 119 -14.31 -4.22 30.03
C GLN A 119 -13.13 -3.80 30.92
N GLU A 120 -13.43 -3.12 32.03
CA GLU A 120 -12.43 -2.78 33.04
C GLU A 120 -11.87 -4.03 33.72
N GLY A 121 -10.58 -4.01 34.05
CA GLY A 121 -9.87 -5.16 34.65
C GLY A 121 -9.39 -6.24 33.69
N LEU A 122 -9.76 -6.15 32.41
CA LEU A 122 -9.23 -7.02 31.34
C LEU A 122 -8.31 -6.23 30.40
N ALA A 123 -7.51 -6.97 29.61
CA ALA A 123 -6.81 -6.35 28.48
C ALA A 123 -7.84 -5.66 27.57
N PHE A 124 -7.51 -4.50 27.05
CA PHE A 124 -8.47 -3.64 26.34
C PHE A 124 -9.11 -4.31 25.08
N TYR A 125 -8.49 -5.35 24.56
CA TYR A 125 -8.95 -6.11 23.40
C TYR A 125 -9.61 -7.46 23.78
N GLN A 126 -9.53 -7.89 25.03
CA GLN A 126 -9.84 -9.28 25.43
C GLN A 126 -11.24 -9.72 25.00
N THR A 127 -12.28 -9.00 25.38
CA THR A 127 -13.66 -9.39 25.05
C THR A 127 -13.95 -9.36 23.56
N ALA A 128 -13.38 -8.40 22.84
CA ALA A 128 -13.49 -8.33 21.38
C ALA A 128 -12.74 -9.50 20.70
N TRP A 129 -11.62 -9.95 21.24
CA TRP A 129 -10.87 -11.10 20.71
C TRP A 129 -11.61 -12.42 20.92
N GLU A 130 -12.23 -12.61 22.08
CA GLU A 130 -13.15 -13.73 22.33
C GLU A 130 -14.28 -13.77 21.29
N ASP A 131 -14.95 -12.63 21.11
CA ASP A 131 -16.02 -12.49 20.14
C ASP A 131 -15.52 -12.74 18.71
N GLY A 132 -14.34 -12.23 18.37
CA GLY A 132 -13.75 -12.39 17.05
C GLY A 132 -13.45 -13.86 16.70
N GLN A 133 -12.82 -14.61 17.62
CA GLN A 133 -12.59 -16.04 17.39
C GLN A 133 -13.90 -16.81 17.23
N ARG A 134 -14.91 -16.50 18.06
CA ARG A 134 -16.24 -17.12 17.95
C ARG A 134 -16.93 -16.76 16.64
N ALA A 135 -16.86 -15.49 16.22
CA ALA A 135 -17.44 -15.02 14.97
C ALA A 135 -16.86 -15.75 13.76
N VAL A 136 -15.53 -15.90 13.67
CA VAL A 136 -14.88 -16.64 12.56
C VAL A 136 -15.35 -18.10 12.54
N ARG A 137 -15.46 -18.77 13.69
CA ARG A 137 -15.97 -20.14 13.79
C ARG A 137 -17.41 -20.25 13.26
N MET A 138 -18.26 -19.32 13.66
CA MET A 138 -19.64 -19.28 13.20
C MET A 138 -19.74 -19.01 11.70
N VAL A 139 -19.00 -18.03 11.17
CA VAL A 139 -18.94 -17.78 9.73
C VAL A 139 -18.52 -19.04 8.98
N ARG A 140 -17.47 -19.73 9.44
CA ARG A 140 -16.99 -20.97 8.82
C ARG A 140 -18.05 -22.09 8.89
N SER A 141 -18.82 -22.19 9.97
CA SER A 141 -19.89 -23.19 10.10
C SER A 141 -21.07 -22.97 9.14
N GLU A 142 -21.30 -21.72 8.72
CA GLU A 142 -22.36 -21.34 7.79
C GLU A 142 -21.95 -21.46 6.30
N ALA A 143 -20.68 -21.78 6.01
CA ALA A 143 -20.11 -21.75 4.67
C ALA A 143 -20.92 -22.56 3.65
N ALA A 144 -21.21 -23.84 3.95
CA ALA A 144 -21.96 -24.72 3.06
C ALA A 144 -23.39 -24.21 2.81
N LYS A 145 -24.05 -23.71 3.85
CA LYS A 145 -25.44 -23.18 3.76
C LYS A 145 -25.49 -21.90 2.92
N ARG A 146 -24.45 -21.07 2.96
CA ARG A 146 -24.38 -19.77 2.29
C ARG A 146 -23.65 -19.81 0.95
N GLY A 147 -23.10 -20.97 0.56
CA GLY A 147 -22.49 -21.19 -0.75
C GLY A 147 -21.10 -20.57 -0.93
N PHE A 148 -20.29 -20.52 0.15
CA PHE A 148 -18.88 -20.15 0.05
C PHE A 148 -17.96 -21.23 0.64
N ASP A 149 -16.67 -21.15 0.31
CA ASP A 149 -15.63 -22.08 0.76
C ASP A 149 -15.20 -21.73 2.19
N PRO A 150 -15.23 -22.66 3.17
CA PRO A 150 -14.76 -22.43 4.53
C PRO A 150 -13.26 -22.08 4.62
N GLU A 151 -12.46 -22.38 3.59
CA GLU A 151 -11.05 -22.02 3.49
C GLU A 151 -10.82 -20.71 2.70
N ARG A 152 -11.89 -19.98 2.38
CA ARG A 152 -11.83 -18.68 1.70
C ARG A 152 -12.57 -17.60 2.50
N ILE A 153 -12.20 -17.47 3.79
CA ILE A 153 -12.74 -16.47 4.72
C ILE A 153 -11.65 -15.42 4.98
N GLY A 154 -11.95 -14.17 4.63
CA GLY A 154 -11.06 -13.04 4.87
C GLY A 154 -11.64 -12.02 5.85
N VAL A 155 -10.81 -11.03 6.20
CA VAL A 155 -11.22 -9.87 7.01
C VAL A 155 -10.86 -8.57 6.31
N ILE A 156 -11.73 -7.55 6.41
CA ILE A 156 -11.39 -6.16 6.13
C ILE A 156 -11.73 -5.32 7.35
N SER A 157 -10.86 -4.40 7.71
CA SER A 157 -10.93 -3.75 9.02
C SER A 157 -10.35 -2.35 9.03
N MET A 158 -10.66 -1.59 10.11
CA MET A 158 -10.08 -0.27 10.37
C MET A 158 -9.80 -0.05 11.87
N SER A 159 -8.70 0.66 12.20
CA SER A 159 -8.40 1.18 13.55
C SER A 159 -8.30 0.07 14.61
N ALA A 160 -9.06 0.15 15.69
CA ALA A 160 -9.17 -0.92 16.71
C ALA A 160 -9.70 -2.23 16.11
N GLY A 161 -10.58 -2.17 15.11
CA GLY A 161 -11.00 -3.34 14.34
C GLY A 161 -9.84 -3.98 13.58
N SER A 162 -8.88 -3.18 13.12
CA SER A 162 -7.65 -3.70 12.49
C SER A 162 -6.70 -4.36 13.50
N HIS A 163 -6.64 -3.88 14.74
CA HIS A 163 -5.95 -4.61 15.81
C HIS A 163 -6.59 -5.98 16.04
N LEU A 164 -7.93 -6.03 16.11
CA LEU A 164 -8.66 -7.29 16.25
C LEU A 164 -8.44 -8.22 15.04
N ALA A 165 -8.51 -7.68 13.82
CA ALA A 165 -8.26 -8.44 12.61
C ALA A 165 -6.82 -9.01 12.56
N LEU A 166 -5.83 -8.25 13.03
CA LEU A 166 -4.46 -8.74 13.18
C LEU A 166 -4.36 -9.90 14.18
N LEU A 167 -5.06 -9.84 15.32
CA LEU A 167 -5.12 -10.96 16.27
C LEU A 167 -5.71 -12.21 15.61
N LEU A 168 -6.79 -12.08 14.84
CA LEU A 168 -7.41 -13.19 14.11
C LEU A 168 -6.50 -13.75 13.01
N ALA A 169 -5.74 -12.88 12.35
CA ALA A 169 -4.85 -13.25 11.25
C ALA A 169 -3.51 -13.85 11.71
N THR A 170 -3.02 -13.50 12.91
CA THR A 170 -1.66 -13.85 13.36
C THR A 170 -1.62 -14.73 14.60
N SER A 171 -2.70 -14.83 15.37
CA SER A 171 -2.71 -15.43 16.71
C SER A 171 -3.87 -16.43 16.90
N SER A 172 -4.38 -16.99 15.83
CA SER A 172 -5.55 -17.87 15.84
C SER A 172 -5.35 -19.18 16.61
N GLN A 173 -4.09 -19.60 16.78
CA GLN A 173 -3.75 -20.83 17.54
C GLN A 173 -3.66 -20.57 19.06
N THR A 174 -3.79 -19.33 19.50
CA THR A 174 -3.87 -18.98 20.93
C THR A 174 -5.35 -18.79 21.31
N PRO A 175 -5.94 -19.68 22.14
CA PRO A 175 -7.34 -19.55 22.55
C PRO A 175 -7.57 -18.24 23.32
N ALA A 176 -8.58 -17.47 22.92
CA ALA A 176 -9.00 -16.27 23.64
C ALA A 176 -9.91 -16.58 24.82
N TYR A 177 -10.59 -17.73 24.79
CA TYR A 177 -11.56 -18.18 25.81
C TYR A 177 -11.59 -19.70 25.91
N GLU A 178 -12.19 -20.22 26.99
CA GLU A 178 -12.41 -21.65 27.17
C GLU A 178 -13.57 -22.15 26.29
N ARG A 179 -13.49 -23.40 25.83
CA ARG A 179 -14.48 -24.05 24.98
C ARG A 179 -15.88 -24.00 25.61
N VAL A 180 -16.87 -23.51 24.86
CA VAL A 180 -18.26 -23.35 25.26
C VAL A 180 -19.16 -24.44 24.68
N ASP A 181 -19.02 -24.74 23.39
CA ASP A 181 -19.82 -25.74 22.67
C ASP A 181 -19.08 -26.30 21.43
N LYS A 182 -19.78 -27.08 20.60
CA LYS A 182 -19.23 -27.72 19.40
C LYS A 182 -18.75 -26.75 18.30
N ILE A 183 -19.23 -25.50 18.29
CA ILE A 183 -18.75 -24.48 17.34
C ILE A 183 -17.28 -24.14 17.61
N ASP A 184 -16.85 -24.29 18.87
CA ASP A 184 -15.46 -23.98 19.26
C ASP A 184 -14.46 -25.07 18.83
N ASP A 185 -14.94 -26.19 18.31
CA ASP A 185 -14.11 -27.22 17.68
C ASP A 185 -13.72 -26.83 16.23
N ILE A 186 -14.38 -25.82 15.66
CA ILE A 186 -14.11 -25.30 14.31
C ILE A 186 -12.89 -24.35 14.35
N PRO A 187 -11.98 -24.39 13.38
CA PRO A 187 -10.85 -23.45 13.31
C PRO A 187 -11.27 -21.98 13.22
N CYS A 188 -10.58 -21.09 13.94
CA CYS A 188 -10.86 -19.65 13.95
C CYS A 188 -9.84 -18.78 13.20
N HIS A 189 -8.94 -19.38 12.41
CA HIS A 189 -8.04 -18.60 11.56
C HIS A 189 -8.81 -18.00 10.38
N VAL A 190 -8.33 -16.87 9.90
CA VAL A 190 -8.75 -16.28 8.62
C VAL A 190 -7.69 -16.55 7.55
N ASN A 191 -8.07 -16.48 6.27
CA ASN A 191 -7.22 -16.92 5.18
C ASN A 191 -6.53 -15.74 4.45
N ILE A 192 -7.03 -14.51 4.65
CA ILE A 192 -6.50 -13.27 4.05
C ILE A 192 -7.00 -12.05 4.83
N GLY A 193 -6.28 -10.92 4.80
CA GLY A 193 -6.73 -9.70 5.45
C GLY A 193 -6.39 -8.41 4.72
N ILE A 194 -7.32 -7.44 4.75
CA ILE A 194 -7.12 -6.04 4.36
C ILE A 194 -7.20 -5.22 5.64
N ILE A 195 -6.08 -4.63 6.04
CA ILE A 195 -5.87 -4.01 7.35
C ILE A 195 -5.65 -2.51 7.16
N ASN A 196 -6.63 -1.69 7.56
CA ASN A 196 -6.55 -0.24 7.41
C ASN A 196 -6.23 0.44 8.74
N ALA A 197 -5.22 1.32 8.74
CA ALA A 197 -4.84 2.18 9.84
C ALA A 197 -4.85 1.45 11.21
N PRO A 198 -4.14 0.33 11.39
CA PRO A 198 -4.19 -0.45 12.61
C PRO A 198 -3.70 0.37 13.81
N ALA A 199 -4.55 0.50 14.83
CA ALA A 199 -4.20 1.08 16.12
C ALA A 199 -3.60 0.01 17.05
N TYR A 200 -2.92 0.43 18.10
CA TYR A 200 -2.46 -0.44 19.21
C TYR A 200 -1.53 -1.59 18.83
N VAL A 201 -0.77 -1.44 17.74
CA VAL A 201 0.07 -2.54 17.21
C VAL A 201 1.43 -2.63 17.92
N THR A 202 1.90 -1.55 18.53
CA THR A 202 3.22 -1.44 19.18
C THR A 202 3.12 -1.47 20.70
N THR A 203 4.22 -1.76 21.39
CA THR A 203 4.27 -1.99 22.87
C THR A 203 3.87 -0.80 23.71
N ASP A 204 3.91 0.42 23.19
CA ASP A 204 3.42 1.63 23.84
C ASP A 204 1.88 1.69 23.91
N ALA A 205 1.21 0.86 23.11
CA ALA A 205 -0.26 0.77 23.09
C ALA A 205 -0.87 0.23 24.39
N ASP A 206 -0.13 -0.58 25.15
CA ASP A 206 -0.60 -1.12 26.43
C ASP A 206 -0.81 -0.02 27.51
N LYS A 207 -0.28 1.17 27.28
CA LYS A 207 -0.52 2.37 28.09
C LYS A 207 -1.76 3.15 27.62
N ALA A 208 -2.74 2.44 27.09
CA ALA A 208 -3.94 2.98 26.47
C ALA A 208 -4.65 4.04 27.33
N GLY A 209 -4.87 5.20 26.74
CA GLY A 209 -5.57 6.35 27.35
C GLY A 209 -4.74 7.62 27.45
N THR A 210 -3.44 7.59 27.17
CA THR A 210 -2.59 8.78 27.15
C THR A 210 -2.36 9.27 25.71
N ALA A 211 -2.17 10.58 25.54
CA ALA A 211 -1.81 11.16 24.23
C ALA A 211 -0.50 10.55 23.67
N ALA A 212 0.36 10.01 24.54
CA ALA A 212 1.61 9.35 24.18
C ALA A 212 1.40 8.03 23.38
N THR A 213 0.29 7.33 23.60
CA THR A 213 -0.03 6.06 22.90
C THR A 213 -0.47 6.27 21.45
N ARG A 214 -0.79 7.50 21.09
CA ARG A 214 -1.14 7.87 19.69
C ARG A 214 0.08 8.12 18.83
N GLN A 215 1.26 8.25 19.42
CA GLN A 215 2.38 8.87 18.72
C GLN A 215 3.49 7.92 18.37
N GLY A 216 3.48 6.63 18.55
CA GLY A 216 4.55 5.68 18.14
C GLY A 216 5.48 6.20 17.01
N TYR A 217 5.90 7.46 17.11
CA TYR A 217 6.80 8.12 16.16
C TYR A 217 8.25 7.65 16.32
N GLY A 218 8.52 6.93 17.41
CA GLY A 218 9.83 6.32 17.61
C GLY A 218 10.01 5.14 16.67
N THR A 219 11.13 5.10 15.98
CA THR A 219 11.59 3.92 15.22
C THR A 219 11.87 2.72 16.14
N ASP A 220 11.97 2.95 17.44
CA ASP A 220 12.43 1.99 18.45
C ASP A 220 11.29 1.28 19.20
N VAL A 221 10.04 1.54 18.86
CA VAL A 221 8.91 0.88 19.51
C VAL A 221 8.70 -0.51 18.92
N ALA A 222 8.78 -1.53 19.75
CA ALA A 222 8.61 -2.92 19.32
C ALA A 222 7.15 -3.26 19.00
N LEU A 223 6.97 -4.28 18.18
CA LEU A 223 5.68 -4.90 17.93
C LEU A 223 5.11 -5.46 19.25
N SER A 224 3.82 -5.28 19.49
CA SER A 224 3.17 -5.80 20.70
C SER A 224 3.27 -7.33 20.78
N PRO A 225 3.66 -7.90 21.94
CA PRO A 225 3.84 -9.35 22.08
C PRO A 225 2.52 -10.14 22.05
N VAL A 226 1.38 -9.46 21.98
CA VAL A 226 0.08 -10.12 21.82
C VAL A 226 -0.04 -10.81 20.46
N PHE A 227 0.61 -10.29 19.43
CA PHE A 227 0.65 -10.92 18.11
C PHE A 227 1.65 -12.08 18.09
N LYS A 228 1.16 -13.32 18.00
CA LYS A 228 1.98 -14.53 18.10
C LYS A 228 2.59 -14.98 16.77
N PHE A 229 2.05 -14.54 15.66
CA PHE A 229 2.48 -14.93 14.32
C PHE A 229 2.65 -16.44 14.22
N ASP A 230 1.54 -17.13 14.39
CA ASP A 230 1.50 -18.60 14.43
C ASP A 230 1.51 -19.25 13.01
N ALA A 231 1.46 -20.58 12.97
CA ALA A 231 1.50 -21.35 11.73
C ALA A 231 0.30 -21.12 10.78
N LYS A 232 -0.74 -20.43 11.25
CA LYS A 232 -1.94 -20.04 10.47
C LYS A 232 -1.95 -18.56 10.12
N THR A 233 -0.86 -17.84 10.37
CA THR A 233 -0.71 -16.45 9.93
C THR A 233 -0.92 -16.35 8.42
N CYS A 234 -1.87 -15.52 8.01
CA CYS A 234 -2.33 -15.42 6.62
C CYS A 234 -1.72 -14.20 5.87
N PRO A 235 -1.81 -14.17 4.53
CA PRO A 235 -1.45 -13.01 3.72
C PRO A 235 -2.23 -11.76 4.12
N LEU A 236 -1.54 -10.60 4.17
CA LEU A 236 -2.13 -9.32 4.59
C LEU A 236 -1.77 -8.18 3.63
N SER A 237 -2.75 -7.33 3.33
CA SER A 237 -2.56 -6.01 2.71
C SER A 237 -2.74 -4.94 3.79
N LEU A 238 -1.67 -4.19 4.09
CA LEU A 238 -1.59 -3.21 5.17
C LEU A 238 -1.64 -1.79 4.59
N HIS A 239 -2.56 -0.97 5.06
CA HIS A 239 -2.78 0.40 4.58
C HIS A 239 -2.73 1.39 5.72
N HIS A 240 -1.87 2.44 5.62
CA HIS A 240 -1.71 3.41 6.70
C HIS A 240 -1.48 4.83 6.18
N GLY A 241 -2.09 5.81 6.83
CA GLY A 241 -1.86 7.22 6.56
C GLY A 241 -0.56 7.72 7.21
N GLY A 242 0.23 8.53 6.48
CA GLY A 242 1.45 9.13 7.01
C GLY A 242 1.20 10.14 8.12
N ASN A 243 0.07 10.83 8.09
CA ASN A 243 -0.39 11.80 9.10
C ASN A 243 -1.33 11.18 10.14
N ASP A 244 -1.39 9.85 10.22
CA ASP A 244 -2.19 9.16 11.21
C ASP A 244 -1.60 9.37 12.62
N PRO A 245 -2.42 9.72 13.63
CA PRO A 245 -1.97 9.79 15.02
C PRO A 245 -1.53 8.43 15.60
N TYR A 246 -1.99 7.31 15.01
CA TYR A 246 -1.42 5.98 15.26
C TYR A 246 -0.31 5.75 14.25
N SER A 247 0.91 5.60 14.73
CA SER A 247 2.08 5.55 13.84
C SER A 247 2.02 4.43 12.80
N PRO A 248 2.30 4.72 11.51
CA PRO A 248 2.47 3.68 10.49
C PRO A 248 3.63 2.71 10.77
N ASN A 249 4.51 3.01 11.75
CA ASN A 249 5.54 2.08 12.20
C ASN A 249 4.95 0.74 12.68
N GLY A 250 3.74 0.74 13.23
CA GLY A 250 3.04 -0.50 13.55
C GLY A 250 2.84 -1.38 12.32
N SER A 251 2.37 -0.80 11.22
CA SER A 251 2.19 -1.51 9.95
C SER A 251 3.53 -1.98 9.34
N THR A 252 4.58 -1.16 9.40
CA THR A 252 5.91 -1.57 8.90
C THR A 252 6.49 -2.72 9.70
N GLN A 253 6.26 -2.77 11.01
CA GLN A 253 6.72 -3.88 11.85
C GLN A 253 5.96 -5.19 11.59
N VAL A 254 4.64 -5.12 11.41
CA VAL A 254 3.84 -6.30 10.99
C VAL A 254 4.35 -6.80 9.64
N TYR A 255 4.53 -5.90 8.68
CA TYR A 255 5.06 -6.22 7.35
C TYR A 255 6.42 -6.93 7.42
N ARG A 256 7.38 -6.41 8.21
CA ARG A 256 8.68 -7.05 8.42
C ARG A 256 8.54 -8.45 8.99
N GLN A 257 7.66 -8.64 9.96
CA GLN A 257 7.44 -9.96 10.57
C GLN A 257 6.85 -10.96 9.56
N LEU A 258 5.87 -10.56 8.73
CA LEU A 258 5.33 -11.39 7.66
C LEU A 258 6.40 -11.79 6.65
N ARG A 259 7.27 -10.85 6.25
CA ARG A 259 8.41 -11.14 5.37
C ARG A 259 9.36 -12.19 5.96
N ARG A 260 9.74 -12.07 7.24
CA ARG A 260 10.58 -13.07 7.92
C ARG A 260 9.96 -14.47 7.86
N MET A 261 8.64 -14.54 7.95
CA MET A 261 7.89 -15.80 7.85
C MET A 261 7.63 -16.23 6.40
N LYS A 262 8.01 -15.44 5.41
CA LYS A 262 7.71 -15.65 3.99
C LYS A 262 6.20 -15.74 3.71
N VAL A 263 5.40 -15.03 4.49
CA VAL A 263 3.96 -14.84 4.27
C VAL A 263 3.79 -13.66 3.31
N PRO A 264 3.07 -13.81 2.20
CA PRO A 264 2.85 -12.71 1.26
C PRO A 264 2.20 -11.50 1.94
N ALA A 265 2.73 -10.31 1.67
CA ALA A 265 2.23 -9.10 2.29
C ALA A 265 2.34 -7.89 1.36
N GLU A 266 1.38 -6.98 1.46
CA GLU A 266 1.48 -5.64 0.87
C GLU A 266 1.51 -4.59 1.97
N LEU A 267 2.25 -3.51 1.73
CA LEU A 267 2.32 -2.34 2.61
C LEU A 267 2.14 -1.08 1.77
N HIS A 268 1.08 -0.34 2.06
CA HIS A 268 0.71 0.89 1.38
C HIS A 268 0.70 2.04 2.37
N LEU A 269 1.63 2.97 2.22
CA LEU A 269 1.81 4.12 3.11
C LEU A 269 1.53 5.42 2.35
N TYR A 270 0.47 6.10 2.73
CA TYR A 270 -0.06 7.28 2.07
C TYR A 270 0.38 8.55 2.83
N PRO A 271 1.25 9.41 2.28
CA PRO A 271 1.98 10.42 3.06
C PRO A 271 1.10 11.44 3.77
N ASP A 272 0.02 11.91 3.12
CA ASP A 272 -0.80 13.03 3.61
C ASP A 272 -2.13 12.58 4.23
N LYS A 273 -2.39 11.27 4.25
CA LYS A 273 -3.67 10.76 4.74
C LYS A 273 -3.68 10.71 6.28
N PRO A 274 -4.77 11.20 6.91
CA PRO A 274 -4.99 11.05 8.35
C PRO A 274 -5.41 9.62 8.70
N HIS A 275 -5.91 9.41 9.93
CA HIS A 275 -6.50 8.14 10.35
C HIS A 275 -7.74 7.81 9.51
N GLY A 276 -7.73 6.66 8.81
CA GLY A 276 -8.82 6.32 7.90
C GLY A 276 -8.62 4.98 7.18
N ALA A 277 -9.63 4.59 6.38
CA ALA A 277 -9.62 3.38 5.57
C ALA A 277 -9.42 3.74 4.09
N TYR A 278 -8.24 3.50 3.58
CA TYR A 278 -7.84 3.86 2.20
C TYR A 278 -7.61 2.64 1.31
N GLY A 279 -7.61 1.45 1.89
CA GLY A 279 -7.11 0.24 1.26
C GLY A 279 -8.11 -0.57 0.45
N LEU A 280 -9.34 -0.12 0.23
CA LEU A 280 -10.34 -0.98 -0.42
C LEU A 280 -9.96 -1.36 -1.86
N GLU A 281 -9.63 -0.39 -2.68
CA GLU A 281 -9.28 -0.61 -4.09
C GLU A 281 -8.02 -1.47 -4.22
N ARG A 282 -6.94 -1.07 -3.51
CA ARG A 282 -5.67 -1.83 -3.48
C ARG A 282 -5.85 -3.19 -2.82
N GLY A 283 -6.70 -3.29 -1.81
CA GLY A 283 -7.08 -4.55 -1.19
C GLY A 283 -7.78 -5.48 -2.16
N ILE A 284 -8.65 -4.99 -3.05
CA ILE A 284 -9.29 -5.80 -4.10
C ILE A 284 -8.23 -6.29 -5.12
N GLU A 285 -7.27 -5.45 -5.50
CA GLU A 285 -6.14 -5.88 -6.34
C GLU A 285 -5.32 -7.00 -5.66
N PHE A 286 -5.05 -6.86 -4.37
CA PHE A 286 -4.38 -7.88 -3.56
C PHE A 286 -5.19 -9.18 -3.47
N LEU A 287 -6.50 -9.10 -3.18
CA LEU A 287 -7.38 -10.28 -3.16
C LEU A 287 -7.34 -11.03 -4.51
N ARG A 288 -7.30 -10.29 -5.62
CA ARG A 288 -7.17 -10.87 -6.96
C ARG A 288 -5.79 -11.50 -7.17
N GLN A 289 -4.72 -10.81 -6.81
CA GLN A 289 -3.35 -11.32 -6.88
C GLN A 289 -3.17 -12.63 -6.11
N MET A 290 -3.84 -12.75 -4.97
CA MET A 290 -3.79 -13.92 -4.10
C MET A 290 -4.78 -15.04 -4.50
N GLY A 291 -5.50 -14.89 -5.61
CA GLY A 291 -6.50 -15.85 -6.07
C GLY A 291 -7.77 -15.93 -5.19
N PHE A 292 -7.94 -14.97 -4.27
CA PHE A 292 -9.09 -14.96 -3.36
C PHE A 292 -10.41 -14.59 -4.07
N LEU A 293 -10.34 -13.91 -5.19
CA LEU A 293 -11.50 -13.56 -6.03
C LEU A 293 -11.74 -14.54 -7.20
N GLY A 294 -11.08 -15.70 -7.18
CA GLY A 294 -11.15 -16.69 -8.24
C GLY A 294 -9.79 -16.92 -8.89
N GLU A 295 -9.77 -17.51 -10.08
CA GLU A 295 -8.54 -17.76 -10.81
C GLU A 295 -7.86 -16.46 -11.21
N VAL A 296 -6.54 -16.39 -11.00
CA VAL A 296 -5.72 -15.24 -11.40
C VAL A 296 -5.61 -15.23 -12.92
N ALA A 297 -5.96 -14.10 -13.54
CA ALA A 297 -5.83 -13.96 -14.99
C ALA A 297 -4.37 -14.18 -15.43
N PRO A 298 -4.14 -14.75 -16.64
CA PRO A 298 -2.79 -14.90 -17.17
C PRO A 298 -2.04 -13.58 -17.24
N GLU A 299 -0.74 -13.62 -17.00
CA GLU A 299 0.12 -12.44 -17.16
C GLU A 299 0.16 -11.98 -18.61
N VAL A 300 0.17 -10.67 -18.80
CA VAL A 300 0.35 -10.02 -20.10
C VAL A 300 1.57 -9.11 -20.06
N ASP A 301 2.18 -8.89 -21.22
CA ASP A 301 3.24 -7.91 -21.39
C ASP A 301 2.68 -6.49 -21.13
N ILE A 302 3.23 -5.79 -20.15
CA ILE A 302 2.77 -4.44 -19.78
C ILE A 302 3.02 -3.44 -20.92
N MET A 303 4.02 -3.64 -21.78
CA MET A 303 4.23 -2.79 -22.94
C MET A 303 3.03 -2.81 -23.90
N SER A 304 2.30 -3.93 -23.99
CA SER A 304 1.10 -4.06 -24.81
C SER A 304 -0.11 -3.28 -24.29
N ARG A 305 -0.10 -2.85 -23.03
CA ARG A 305 -1.16 -2.03 -22.43
C ARG A 305 -1.24 -0.62 -23.07
N PHE A 306 -0.12 -0.14 -23.60
CA PHE A 306 -0.01 1.21 -24.15
C PHE A 306 0.37 1.13 -25.63
N ASN A 307 -0.62 0.98 -26.52
CA ASN A 307 -0.43 0.81 -27.95
C ASN A 307 -0.04 2.10 -28.68
N ASP A 308 -0.44 3.27 -28.18
CA ASP A 308 -0.03 4.56 -28.73
C ASP A 308 1.25 5.05 -28.05
N ASP A 309 2.14 5.60 -28.85
CA ASP A 309 3.39 6.17 -28.36
C ASP A 309 3.16 7.46 -27.53
N GLY A 310 1.99 8.11 -27.67
CA GLY A 310 1.60 9.32 -26.91
C GLY A 310 2.43 10.57 -27.25
N ARG A 311 3.51 10.42 -28.03
CA ARG A 311 4.46 11.51 -28.39
C ARG A 311 4.21 12.07 -29.77
N ALA A 312 4.45 13.39 -29.92
CA ALA A 312 4.46 14.08 -31.21
C ALA A 312 5.87 14.21 -31.79
N GLU A 313 6.88 14.38 -30.93
CA GLU A 313 8.25 14.69 -31.31
C GLU A 313 9.26 14.01 -30.38
N VAL A 314 10.44 13.69 -30.90
CA VAL A 314 11.61 13.20 -30.16
C VAL A 314 12.82 14.04 -30.52
N ILE A 315 13.49 14.59 -29.50
CA ILE A 315 14.72 15.38 -29.67
C ILE A 315 15.82 14.74 -28.83
N ARG A 316 16.93 14.34 -29.46
CA ARG A 316 18.07 13.74 -28.76
C ARG A 316 19.19 14.76 -28.58
N GLU A 317 19.79 14.74 -27.39
CA GLU A 317 20.91 15.61 -27.01
C GLU A 317 21.96 14.83 -26.21
N ASN A 318 23.24 15.10 -26.48
CA ASN A 318 24.33 14.54 -25.67
C ASN A 318 24.40 15.23 -24.32
N VAL A 319 24.63 14.45 -23.25
CA VAL A 319 24.78 14.99 -21.89
C VAL A 319 26.06 15.84 -21.74
N TRP A 320 27.13 15.45 -22.39
CA TRP A 320 28.43 16.14 -22.30
C TRP A 320 28.84 16.72 -23.64
N PRO A 321 29.44 17.92 -23.64
CA PRO A 321 30.12 18.44 -24.80
C PRO A 321 31.29 17.54 -25.21
N GLU A 322 31.62 17.52 -26.48
CA GLU A 322 32.72 16.72 -27.02
C GLU A 322 34.03 16.99 -26.27
N GLY A 323 34.71 15.91 -25.84
CA GLY A 323 35.98 15.96 -25.13
C GLY A 323 35.92 16.51 -23.70
N LYS A 324 34.72 16.77 -23.14
CA LYS A 324 34.55 17.32 -21.79
C LYS A 324 33.85 16.40 -20.78
N MET A 325 33.63 15.15 -21.14
CA MET A 325 33.01 14.17 -20.27
C MET A 325 33.97 13.80 -19.11
N PRO A 326 33.60 14.02 -17.83
CA PRO A 326 34.49 13.70 -16.70
C PRO A 326 34.67 12.19 -16.59
N ASP A 327 35.82 11.73 -16.16
CA ASP A 327 36.16 10.32 -15.97
C ASP A 327 35.84 9.45 -17.19
N ALA A 328 36.05 9.97 -18.40
CA ALA A 328 35.76 9.28 -19.65
C ALA A 328 36.50 7.94 -19.78
N SER A 329 35.83 6.93 -20.33
CA SER A 329 36.42 5.61 -20.59
C SER A 329 35.93 5.10 -21.95
N ASP A 330 36.83 4.58 -22.77
CA ASP A 330 36.54 4.04 -24.10
C ASP A 330 35.59 2.83 -24.08
N SER A 331 35.47 2.18 -22.92
CA SER A 331 34.56 1.02 -22.73
C SER A 331 33.10 1.41 -22.51
N GLN A 332 32.80 2.71 -22.34
CA GLN A 332 31.45 3.17 -21.97
C GLN A 332 30.71 3.83 -23.13
N CYS A 333 29.39 3.74 -23.07
CA CYS A 333 28.54 4.42 -24.05
C CYS A 333 28.56 5.95 -23.84
N GLN A 334 28.34 6.71 -24.93
CA GLN A 334 28.06 8.15 -24.85
C GLN A 334 26.70 8.36 -24.19
N PRO A 335 26.61 9.11 -23.05
CA PRO A 335 25.34 9.39 -22.41
C PRO A 335 24.56 10.47 -23.18
N TYR A 336 23.25 10.28 -23.26
CA TYR A 336 22.34 11.22 -23.92
C TYR A 336 20.99 11.28 -23.22
N ILE A 337 20.23 12.32 -23.52
CA ILE A 337 18.81 12.45 -23.19
C ILE A 337 17.98 12.51 -24.46
N GLU A 338 16.73 12.04 -24.38
CA GLU A 338 15.73 12.22 -25.42
C GLU A 338 14.47 12.84 -24.83
N TRP A 339 14.10 13.98 -25.36
CA TRP A 339 12.82 14.63 -25.07
C TRP A 339 11.72 13.94 -25.86
N HIS A 340 10.70 13.47 -25.18
CA HIS A 340 9.47 12.92 -25.73
C HIS A 340 8.32 13.90 -25.45
N ILE A 341 8.04 14.73 -26.46
CA ILE A 341 7.01 15.76 -26.35
C ILE A 341 5.65 15.09 -26.59
N PRO A 342 4.64 15.26 -25.70
CA PRO A 342 3.32 14.67 -25.88
C PRO A 342 2.58 15.30 -27.05
N LYS A 343 1.63 14.56 -27.67
CA LYS A 343 0.75 15.08 -28.72
C LYS A 343 -0.08 16.27 -28.26
N VAL A 344 -0.48 16.25 -26.99
CA VAL A 344 -1.19 17.34 -26.34
C VAL A 344 -0.55 17.58 -24.98
N LEU A 345 0.12 18.73 -24.86
CA LEU A 345 0.68 19.16 -23.58
C LEU A 345 -0.45 19.58 -22.63
N LYS A 346 -0.57 18.92 -21.47
CA LYS A 346 -1.57 19.23 -20.45
C LYS A 346 -0.96 19.73 -19.14
N THR A 347 0.32 19.47 -18.92
CA THR A 347 1.05 19.94 -17.73
C THR A 347 2.43 20.42 -18.11
N THR A 348 2.93 21.43 -17.42
CA THR A 348 4.28 21.98 -17.61
C THR A 348 5.35 21.18 -16.82
N ALA A 349 4.94 20.17 -16.06
CA ALA A 349 5.83 19.28 -15.32
C ALA A 349 6.62 18.33 -16.27
N ILE A 350 7.83 17.96 -15.85
CA ILE A 350 8.75 17.13 -16.63
C ILE A 350 9.14 15.89 -15.80
N GLN A 351 9.10 14.71 -16.42
CA GLN A 351 9.59 13.48 -15.82
C GLN A 351 10.81 12.94 -16.57
N ILE A 352 11.96 12.88 -15.91
CA ILE A 352 13.14 12.18 -16.45
C ILE A 352 13.02 10.72 -16.04
N ILE A 353 13.19 9.78 -17.00
CA ILE A 353 13.07 8.33 -16.77
C ILE A 353 14.32 7.62 -17.30
N TYR A 354 14.79 6.63 -16.54
CA TYR A 354 15.89 5.76 -16.94
C TYR A 354 15.75 4.34 -16.38
N SER A 355 16.32 3.37 -17.09
CA SER A 355 16.24 1.97 -16.70
C SER A 355 17.29 1.59 -15.63
N GLY A 356 17.13 0.39 -15.08
CA GLY A 356 18.15 -0.29 -14.28
C GLY A 356 19.25 -0.92 -15.12
N GLY A 357 19.64 -2.18 -14.76
CA GLY A 357 20.67 -2.95 -15.43
C GLY A 357 21.97 -3.08 -14.63
N ALA A 358 21.89 -3.02 -13.28
CA ALA A 358 22.98 -3.24 -12.33
C ALA A 358 24.23 -2.35 -12.60
N TYR A 359 24.06 -1.19 -13.25
CA TYR A 359 25.14 -0.34 -13.77
C TYR A 359 26.04 -1.03 -14.83
N GLN A 360 25.68 -2.20 -15.32
CA GLN A 360 26.39 -2.91 -16.39
C GLN A 360 25.80 -2.61 -17.78
N GLY A 361 24.55 -2.24 -17.84
CA GLY A 361 23.84 -1.78 -19.02
C GLY A 361 22.66 -0.90 -18.62
N ASN A 362 22.08 -0.21 -19.57
CA ASN A 362 20.76 0.41 -19.46
C ASN A 362 20.10 0.47 -20.84
N ASP A 363 18.77 0.40 -20.84
CA ASP A 363 17.98 0.36 -22.07
C ASP A 363 16.84 1.40 -21.98
N PRO A 364 17.00 2.58 -22.61
CA PRO A 364 15.97 3.61 -22.61
C PRO A 364 14.72 3.23 -23.44
N ASP A 365 14.81 2.18 -24.28
CA ASP A 365 13.71 1.65 -25.07
C ASP A 365 13.14 0.34 -24.49
N GLY A 366 13.58 -0.04 -23.29
CA GLY A 366 13.18 -1.27 -22.62
C GLY A 366 11.87 -1.16 -21.82
N PHE A 367 11.44 -2.30 -21.28
CA PHE A 367 10.21 -2.45 -20.50
C PHE A 367 10.19 -1.64 -19.20
N GLU A 368 11.32 -1.20 -18.68
CA GLU A 368 11.40 -0.35 -17.48
C GLU A 368 11.11 1.13 -17.78
N VAL A 369 11.22 1.55 -19.03
CA VAL A 369 11.09 2.95 -19.45
C VAL A 369 9.84 3.18 -20.31
N VAL A 370 9.65 2.38 -21.35
CA VAL A 370 8.64 2.62 -22.37
C VAL A 370 7.20 2.64 -21.85
N PRO A 371 6.76 1.73 -20.97
CA PRO A 371 5.39 1.79 -20.43
C PRO A 371 5.11 3.08 -19.66
N ALA A 372 6.04 3.50 -18.80
CA ALA A 372 5.91 4.74 -18.03
C ALA A 372 5.95 5.98 -18.91
N ARG A 373 6.86 6.01 -19.88
CA ARG A 373 6.93 7.09 -20.87
C ARG A 373 5.62 7.24 -21.66
N ARG A 374 5.12 6.14 -22.23
CA ARG A 374 3.85 6.15 -22.99
C ARG A 374 2.67 6.58 -22.12
N PHE A 375 2.57 6.04 -20.91
CA PHE A 375 1.52 6.41 -19.95
C PHE A 375 1.52 7.90 -19.63
N LEU A 376 2.69 8.47 -19.31
CA LEU A 376 2.80 9.89 -18.93
C LEU A 376 2.61 10.81 -20.14
N ASN A 377 3.14 10.45 -21.34
CA ASN A 377 2.88 11.20 -22.56
C ASN A 377 1.39 11.21 -22.95
N ASP A 378 0.68 10.09 -22.78
CA ASP A 378 -0.77 10.01 -23.02
C ASP A 378 -1.55 10.92 -22.04
N LYS A 379 -1.07 11.04 -20.81
CA LYS A 379 -1.58 12.00 -19.82
C LYS A 379 -1.23 13.46 -20.13
N GLY A 380 -0.41 13.72 -21.15
CA GLY A 380 -0.03 15.08 -21.57
C GLY A 380 1.18 15.66 -20.84
N MET A 381 2.00 14.81 -20.24
CA MET A 381 3.24 15.19 -19.56
C MET A 381 4.46 14.97 -20.45
N THR A 382 5.38 15.92 -20.51
CA THR A 382 6.66 15.75 -21.19
C THR A 382 7.55 14.77 -20.42
N VAL A 383 8.08 13.79 -21.13
CA VAL A 383 9.02 12.80 -20.60
C VAL A 383 10.39 13.00 -21.26
N VAL A 384 11.44 12.91 -20.45
CA VAL A 384 12.82 12.87 -20.92
C VAL A 384 13.38 11.49 -20.58
N THR A 385 13.76 10.68 -21.55
CA THR A 385 14.48 9.44 -21.27
C THR A 385 15.98 9.72 -21.25
N MET A 386 16.69 9.01 -20.34
CA MET A 386 18.14 9.18 -20.21
C MET A 386 18.86 7.85 -20.37
N LYS A 387 19.89 7.85 -21.22
CA LYS A 387 20.91 6.82 -21.26
C LYS A 387 22.14 7.34 -20.51
N TYR A 388 22.45 6.75 -19.36
CA TYR A 388 23.64 7.06 -18.59
C TYR A 388 24.80 6.12 -18.94
N ARG A 389 26.03 6.45 -18.56
CA ARG A 389 27.21 5.65 -18.85
C ARG A 389 27.17 4.28 -18.20
N THR A 390 27.37 3.25 -19.01
CA THR A 390 27.55 1.84 -18.65
C THR A 390 28.55 1.19 -19.61
N PRO A 391 29.23 0.09 -19.21
CA PRO A 391 29.23 -0.53 -17.89
C PRO A 391 29.99 0.28 -16.84
N ALA A 392 29.70 0.04 -15.56
CA ALA A 392 30.52 0.53 -14.46
C ALA A 392 31.91 -0.09 -14.55
N THR A 393 32.95 0.69 -14.22
CA THR A 393 34.35 0.27 -14.27
C THR A 393 34.94 0.22 -12.86
N PRO A 394 35.96 -0.63 -12.61
CA PRO A 394 36.46 -0.89 -11.25
C PRO A 394 37.21 0.28 -10.57
N ASP A 395 37.56 1.30 -11.35
CA ASP A 395 38.33 2.47 -10.88
C ASP A 395 37.52 3.47 -10.04
N LEU A 396 36.20 3.42 -10.14
CA LEU A 396 35.26 4.26 -9.37
C LEU A 396 34.12 3.43 -8.79
N SER A 397 33.41 3.99 -7.80
CA SER A 397 32.15 3.41 -7.35
C SER A 397 31.19 3.25 -8.51
N LYS A 398 30.48 2.11 -8.56
CA LYS A 398 29.63 1.73 -9.71
C LYS A 398 28.62 2.79 -10.15
N HIS A 399 28.17 3.66 -9.25
CA HIS A 399 27.19 4.70 -9.51
C HIS A 399 27.78 6.04 -9.94
N THR A 400 29.09 6.28 -9.72
CA THR A 400 29.70 7.62 -9.82
C THR A 400 29.46 8.26 -11.19
N ARG A 401 29.82 7.60 -12.28
CA ARG A 401 29.64 8.15 -13.64
C ARG A 401 28.19 8.34 -14.02
N ALA A 402 27.34 7.38 -13.66
CA ALA A 402 25.90 7.52 -13.89
C ALA A 402 25.31 8.70 -13.11
N TRP A 403 25.81 8.95 -11.90
CA TRP A 403 25.39 10.09 -11.09
C TRP A 403 25.88 11.44 -11.65
N GLN A 404 27.11 11.50 -12.18
CA GLN A 404 27.60 12.66 -12.94
C GLN A 404 26.67 12.97 -14.13
N ASP A 405 26.33 11.94 -14.90
CA ASP A 405 25.44 12.06 -16.07
C ASP A 405 24.03 12.54 -15.66
N LEU A 406 23.46 12.00 -14.58
CA LEU A 406 22.16 12.42 -14.09
C LEU A 406 22.15 13.90 -13.66
N GLN A 407 23.12 14.33 -12.88
CA GLN A 407 23.20 15.73 -12.46
C GLN A 407 23.29 16.68 -13.65
N ARG A 408 24.10 16.32 -14.65
CA ARG A 408 24.23 17.12 -15.87
C ARG A 408 22.93 17.10 -16.69
N ALA A 409 22.30 15.94 -16.84
CA ALA A 409 21.02 15.81 -17.52
C ALA A 409 19.91 16.68 -16.89
N VAL A 410 19.81 16.70 -15.55
CA VAL A 410 18.85 17.58 -14.84
C VAL A 410 19.13 19.06 -15.14
N ARG A 411 20.40 19.47 -15.20
CA ARG A 411 20.77 20.85 -15.54
C ARG A 411 20.40 21.22 -16.98
N ILE A 412 20.62 20.30 -17.94
CA ILE A 412 20.20 20.50 -19.34
C ILE A 412 18.68 20.69 -19.39
N VAL A 413 17.93 19.74 -18.80
CA VAL A 413 16.45 19.79 -18.78
C VAL A 413 15.96 21.09 -18.16
N ARG A 414 16.54 21.52 -17.03
CA ARG A 414 16.19 22.78 -16.37
C ARG A 414 16.48 23.99 -17.24
N SER A 415 17.62 24.03 -17.92
CA SER A 415 18.02 25.19 -18.76
C SER A 415 17.12 25.36 -19.97
N GLU A 416 16.57 24.26 -20.50
CA GLU A 416 15.78 24.28 -21.73
C GLU A 416 14.27 24.29 -21.49
N ALA A 417 13.81 23.97 -20.28
CA ALA A 417 12.40 23.84 -19.93
C ALA A 417 11.57 25.06 -20.38
N ALA A 418 11.99 26.27 -20.00
CA ALA A 418 11.25 27.49 -20.31
C ALA A 418 11.09 27.76 -21.82
N SER A 419 12.13 27.46 -22.62
CA SER A 419 12.09 27.62 -24.08
C SER A 419 11.13 26.65 -24.76
N ARG A 420 10.79 25.53 -24.05
CA ARG A 420 9.85 24.49 -24.50
C ARG A 420 8.45 24.68 -23.88
N GLY A 421 8.21 25.80 -23.18
CA GLY A 421 6.93 26.04 -22.50
C GLY A 421 6.70 25.19 -21.25
N LEU A 422 7.77 24.67 -20.66
CA LEU A 422 7.77 23.83 -19.45
C LEU A 422 8.31 24.59 -18.24
N ASP A 423 8.02 24.08 -17.03
CA ASP A 423 8.42 24.70 -15.78
C ASP A 423 9.77 24.12 -15.30
N PRO A 424 10.87 24.92 -15.25
CA PRO A 424 12.17 24.47 -14.80
C PRO A 424 12.23 24.05 -13.33
N ASP A 425 11.23 24.45 -12.54
CA ASP A 425 11.10 24.12 -11.12
C ASP A 425 10.11 22.97 -10.86
N ARG A 426 9.70 22.23 -11.93
CA ARG A 426 8.79 21.07 -11.82
C ARG A 426 9.37 19.86 -12.57
N ILE A 427 10.55 19.43 -12.12
CA ILE A 427 11.29 18.30 -12.68
C ILE A 427 11.31 17.17 -11.67
N GLY A 428 10.87 15.98 -12.08
CA GLY A 428 11.02 14.75 -11.32
C GLY A 428 11.92 13.74 -12.03
N ILE A 429 12.45 12.80 -11.26
CA ILE A 429 13.27 11.69 -11.77
C ILE A 429 12.66 10.35 -11.39
N MET A 430 12.78 9.36 -12.26
CA MET A 430 12.27 8.01 -12.07
C MET A 430 13.24 6.98 -12.58
N GLY A 431 13.49 5.94 -11.79
CA GLY A 431 14.32 4.82 -12.21
C GLY A 431 13.95 3.51 -11.55
N SER A 432 14.33 2.41 -12.20
CA SER A 432 14.07 1.04 -11.77
C SER A 432 15.36 0.34 -11.37
N SER A 433 15.35 -0.56 -10.38
CA SER A 433 16.52 -1.36 -9.99
C SER A 433 17.75 -0.50 -9.66
N ALA A 434 18.87 -0.64 -10.38
CA ALA A 434 20.04 0.25 -10.27
C ALA A 434 19.70 1.70 -10.64
N GLY A 435 18.74 1.92 -11.58
CA GLY A 435 18.17 3.24 -11.84
C GLY A 435 17.39 3.78 -10.65
N GLY A 436 16.72 2.92 -9.88
CA GLY A 436 16.11 3.29 -8.60
C GLY A 436 17.13 3.78 -7.56
N HIS A 437 18.30 3.12 -7.47
CA HIS A 437 19.42 3.61 -6.68
C HIS A 437 19.91 4.99 -7.18
N LEU A 438 20.08 5.15 -8.48
CA LEU A 438 20.46 6.41 -9.10
C LEU A 438 19.43 7.52 -8.81
N THR A 439 18.14 7.17 -8.77
CA THR A 439 17.07 8.09 -8.33
C THR A 439 17.27 8.54 -6.88
N LEU A 440 17.61 7.61 -5.98
CA LEU A 440 17.95 7.95 -4.60
C LEU A 440 19.12 8.93 -4.54
N MET A 441 20.20 8.67 -5.28
CA MET A 441 21.34 9.59 -5.38
C MET A 441 20.92 11.00 -5.85
N GLY A 442 20.12 11.07 -6.92
CA GLY A 442 19.66 12.34 -7.48
C GLY A 442 18.74 13.12 -6.55
N VAL A 443 17.90 12.43 -5.74
CA VAL A 443 16.97 13.07 -4.80
C VAL A 443 17.67 13.49 -3.51
N THR A 444 18.58 12.67 -2.96
CA THR A 444 19.10 12.84 -1.60
C THR A 444 20.43 13.56 -1.53
N SER A 445 21.16 13.65 -2.64
CA SER A 445 22.55 14.11 -2.68
C SER A 445 22.82 15.18 -3.75
N SER A 446 21.79 15.94 -4.11
CA SER A 446 21.87 16.93 -5.20
C SER A 446 22.76 18.13 -4.89
N MET A 447 23.01 18.43 -3.63
CA MET A 447 23.92 19.50 -3.21
C MET A 447 25.40 19.08 -3.26
N HIS A 448 25.67 17.78 -3.45
CA HIS A 448 27.02 17.26 -3.61
C HIS A 448 27.34 17.07 -5.10
N MET A 449 28.38 17.73 -5.60
CA MET A 449 28.79 17.69 -7.00
C MET A 449 29.86 16.62 -7.22
N PRO A 450 29.59 15.56 -8.02
CA PRO A 450 30.53 14.45 -8.21
C PRO A 450 31.58 14.67 -9.31
N TYR A 451 31.70 15.87 -9.85
CA TYR A 451 32.68 16.26 -10.87
C TYR A 451 33.01 17.75 -10.78
N GLU A 452 34.17 18.17 -11.35
CA GLU A 452 34.52 19.56 -11.45
C GLU A 452 33.69 20.29 -12.52
N PRO A 453 33.12 21.48 -12.25
CA PRO A 453 32.36 22.26 -13.21
C PRO A 453 33.10 22.48 -14.52
N ILE A 454 32.46 22.27 -15.65
CA ILE A 454 33.08 22.39 -16.99
C ILE A 454 32.57 23.59 -17.80
N ASP A 455 31.41 24.13 -17.49
CA ASP A 455 30.84 25.32 -18.13
C ASP A 455 29.74 25.99 -17.25
N ASP A 456 29.10 27.03 -17.80
CA ASP A 456 28.07 27.79 -17.08
C ASP A 456 26.81 27.00 -16.73
N LEU A 457 26.51 25.92 -17.45
CA LEU A 457 25.40 25.04 -17.16
C LEU A 457 25.54 24.39 -15.76
N ASP A 458 26.77 24.12 -15.34
CA ASP A 458 27.04 23.48 -14.04
C ASP A 458 26.82 24.41 -12.84
N LYS A 459 26.58 25.71 -13.08
CA LYS A 459 26.12 26.66 -12.06
C LYS A 459 24.63 26.52 -11.72
N LEU A 460 23.85 25.87 -12.59
CA LEU A 460 22.44 25.62 -12.33
C LEU A 460 22.27 24.53 -11.25
N PRO A 461 21.21 24.63 -10.41
CA PRO A 461 20.93 23.58 -9.45
C PRO A 461 20.50 22.30 -10.17
N CYS A 462 20.85 21.14 -9.61
CA CYS A 462 20.42 19.82 -10.11
C CYS A 462 19.43 19.10 -9.17
N ASN A 463 18.93 19.79 -8.15
CA ASN A 463 17.88 19.25 -7.30
C ASN A 463 16.58 19.05 -8.10
N VAL A 464 15.80 18.06 -7.69
CA VAL A 464 14.52 17.73 -8.31
C VAL A 464 13.37 17.89 -7.31
N GLN A 465 12.14 17.98 -7.80
CA GLN A 465 10.98 18.23 -6.96
C GLN A 465 10.33 16.94 -6.45
N TRP A 466 10.57 15.82 -7.13
CA TRP A 466 10.16 14.48 -6.67
C TRP A 466 11.02 13.38 -7.28
N GLY A 467 11.00 12.22 -6.61
CA GLY A 467 11.59 10.98 -7.11
C GLY A 467 10.59 9.83 -7.14
N VAL A 468 10.78 8.91 -8.09
CA VAL A 468 10.04 7.66 -8.17
C VAL A 468 11.03 6.49 -8.25
N GLY A 469 11.12 5.72 -7.17
CA GLY A 469 11.97 4.53 -7.09
C GLY A 469 11.16 3.25 -7.32
N ILE A 470 11.39 2.59 -8.43
CA ILE A 470 10.73 1.31 -8.73
C ILE A 470 11.73 0.19 -8.39
N TYR A 471 11.35 -0.65 -7.43
CA TYR A 471 12.19 -1.71 -6.87
C TYR A 471 13.69 -1.31 -6.78
N PRO A 472 14.04 -0.19 -6.09
CA PRO A 472 15.42 0.25 -6.01
C PRO A 472 16.32 -0.85 -5.40
N ALA A 473 17.43 -1.13 -6.09
CA ALA A 473 18.49 -1.99 -5.58
C ALA A 473 19.56 -1.15 -4.87
N TYR A 474 20.48 -1.78 -4.17
CA TYR A 474 21.69 -1.16 -3.58
C TYR A 474 21.46 -0.03 -2.57
N ALA A 475 20.25 0.20 -2.10
CA ALA A 475 19.99 1.23 -1.10
C ALA A 475 20.49 0.84 0.31
N LEU A 476 20.80 -0.42 0.54
CA LEU A 476 21.30 -0.96 1.81
C LEU A 476 22.73 -1.48 1.67
N THR A 477 23.50 -1.42 2.75
CA THR A 477 24.92 -1.78 2.79
C THR A 477 25.22 -3.20 2.34
N ASP A 478 24.39 -4.16 2.71
CA ASP A 478 24.52 -5.57 2.34
C ASP A 478 24.21 -5.85 0.87
N GLY A 479 23.41 -5.01 0.22
CA GLY A 479 23.10 -5.10 -1.21
C GLY A 479 24.27 -4.79 -2.14
N LEU A 480 25.31 -4.11 -1.65
CA LEU A 480 26.52 -3.80 -2.42
C LEU A 480 27.44 -5.02 -2.54
N GLU A 481 27.49 -5.86 -1.52
CA GLU A 481 28.44 -6.98 -1.40
C GLU A 481 27.87 -8.30 -1.97
N ALA A 482 26.56 -8.46 -1.94
CA ALA A 482 25.91 -9.72 -2.30
C ALA A 482 24.60 -9.51 -3.09
N PRO A 483 24.69 -9.18 -4.37
CA PRO A 483 23.53 -8.79 -5.19
C PRO A 483 22.42 -9.84 -5.31
N ASN A 484 22.73 -11.11 -5.10
CA ASN A 484 21.78 -12.22 -5.27
C ASN A 484 21.29 -12.82 -3.95
N THR A 485 21.67 -12.27 -2.81
CA THR A 485 21.30 -12.83 -1.49
C THR A 485 20.05 -12.20 -0.88
N GLY A 486 19.37 -11.32 -1.62
CA GLY A 486 18.21 -10.58 -1.08
C GLY A 486 18.64 -9.62 0.03
N GLY A 487 19.79 -8.99 -0.16
CA GLY A 487 20.36 -8.02 0.76
C GLY A 487 19.32 -7.04 1.30
N GLY A 488 19.34 -6.82 2.61
CA GLY A 488 18.37 -5.98 3.29
C GLY A 488 17.10 -6.69 3.75
N ASN A 489 17.03 -8.01 3.71
CA ASN A 489 16.00 -8.76 4.43
C ASN A 489 16.20 -8.70 5.95
N ASP A 490 17.41 -8.42 6.38
CA ASP A 490 17.73 -8.24 7.79
C ASP A 490 17.36 -6.81 8.25
N ASP A 491 16.71 -6.70 9.39
CA ASP A 491 16.42 -5.41 10.03
C ASP A 491 17.69 -4.66 10.46
N SER A 492 18.82 -5.35 10.61
CA SER A 492 20.12 -4.76 10.92
C SER A 492 20.75 -4.00 9.74
N ALA A 493 20.35 -4.30 8.49
CA ALA A 493 20.87 -3.60 7.33
C ALA A 493 20.55 -2.09 7.39
N VAL A 494 21.54 -1.26 7.10
CA VAL A 494 21.44 0.20 7.15
C VAL A 494 21.52 0.79 5.74
N LEU A 495 21.02 2.00 5.57
CA LEU A 495 21.14 2.72 4.30
C LEU A 495 22.61 2.90 3.92
N ALA A 496 22.91 2.72 2.65
CA ALA A 496 24.23 2.86 2.11
C ALA A 496 24.77 4.29 2.35
N PRO A 497 26.07 4.44 2.64
CA PRO A 497 26.64 5.71 3.10
C PRO A 497 26.74 6.80 2.03
N GLU A 498 26.55 6.46 0.75
CA GLU A 498 26.58 7.40 -0.36
C GLU A 498 25.41 8.38 -0.38
N PHE A 499 24.33 8.10 0.35
CA PHE A 499 23.16 8.99 0.41
C PHE A 499 23.36 10.08 1.46
N SER A 500 23.47 11.34 1.03
CA SER A 500 23.70 12.47 1.92
C SER A 500 22.46 12.96 2.65
N PHE A 501 21.27 12.72 2.12
CA PHE A 501 20.00 13.26 2.63
C PHE A 501 20.13 14.75 2.97
N ASP A 502 20.46 15.54 1.96
CA ASP A 502 20.74 16.97 2.08
C ASP A 502 19.45 17.83 2.21
N LEU A 503 19.62 19.14 2.35
CA LEU A 503 18.49 20.08 2.52
C LEU A 503 17.60 20.19 1.29
N ALA A 504 18.05 19.72 0.13
CA ALA A 504 17.28 19.68 -1.10
C ALA A 504 16.59 18.33 -1.35
N THR A 505 16.69 17.40 -0.39
CA THR A 505 16.04 16.09 -0.49
C THR A 505 14.53 16.22 -0.71
N ALA A 506 14.05 15.66 -1.83
CA ALA A 506 12.65 15.78 -2.28
C ALA A 506 11.78 14.59 -1.80
N PRO A 507 10.44 14.76 -1.82
CA PRO A 507 9.50 13.64 -1.63
C PRO A 507 9.70 12.54 -2.66
N MET A 508 9.47 11.27 -2.25
CA MET A 508 9.60 10.12 -3.12
C MET A 508 8.40 9.19 -3.04
N LEU A 509 8.07 8.59 -4.18
CA LEU A 509 7.23 7.39 -4.28
C LEU A 509 8.11 6.17 -4.47
N PHE A 510 7.79 5.08 -3.76
CA PHE A 510 8.38 3.76 -3.96
C PHE A 510 7.33 2.74 -4.36
N VAL A 511 7.64 1.91 -5.37
CA VAL A 511 6.87 0.71 -5.71
C VAL A 511 7.82 -0.48 -5.75
N HIS A 512 7.56 -1.55 -4.96
CA HIS A 512 8.50 -2.65 -4.81
C HIS A 512 7.76 -3.99 -4.69
N GLY A 513 8.32 -5.07 -5.24
CA GLY A 513 7.82 -6.42 -5.01
C GLY A 513 8.11 -6.88 -3.57
N ASP A 514 7.13 -7.41 -2.87
CA ASP A 514 7.29 -7.90 -1.48
C ASP A 514 8.41 -8.95 -1.36
N ALA A 515 8.40 -9.95 -2.22
CA ALA A 515 9.36 -11.05 -2.20
C ALA A 515 10.43 -10.94 -3.32
N ASP A 516 10.71 -9.72 -3.78
CA ASP A 516 11.79 -9.41 -4.70
C ASP A 516 13.15 -9.86 -4.13
N GLY A 517 14.02 -10.39 -5.00
CA GLY A 517 15.39 -10.76 -4.63
C GLY A 517 16.24 -9.58 -4.14
N TRP A 518 15.96 -8.36 -4.63
CA TRP A 518 16.46 -7.10 -4.08
C TRP A 518 15.45 -6.55 -3.07
N ALA A 519 15.56 -6.98 -1.84
CA ALA A 519 14.55 -6.82 -0.80
C ALA A 519 13.82 -5.47 -0.79
N SER A 520 12.50 -5.51 -0.66
CA SER A 520 11.65 -4.32 -0.48
C SER A 520 12.06 -3.45 0.72
N MET A 521 12.89 -3.97 1.61
CA MET A 521 13.51 -3.20 2.71
C MET A 521 14.38 -2.04 2.20
N ASN A 522 14.91 -2.09 0.96
CA ASN A 522 15.54 -0.94 0.32
C ASN A 522 14.58 0.26 0.26
N SER A 523 13.34 0.03 -0.13
CA SER A 523 12.29 1.07 -0.17
C SER A 523 11.76 1.43 1.22
N VAL A 524 11.49 0.44 2.07
CA VAL A 524 10.93 0.65 3.42
C VAL A 524 11.87 1.51 4.27
N LYS A 525 13.17 1.17 4.35
CA LYS A 525 14.14 1.93 5.17
C LYS A 525 14.41 3.33 4.61
N THR A 526 14.40 3.49 3.29
CA THR A 526 14.50 4.83 2.68
C THR A 526 13.27 5.67 3.03
N TRP A 527 12.07 5.10 2.93
CA TRP A 527 10.84 5.77 3.34
C TRP A 527 10.86 6.17 4.83
N GLU A 528 11.31 5.29 5.72
CA GLU A 528 11.47 5.59 7.15
C GLU A 528 12.45 6.74 7.39
N LYS A 529 13.55 6.78 6.63
CA LYS A 529 14.54 7.86 6.72
C LYS A 529 13.94 9.20 6.27
N LEU A 530 13.26 9.25 5.12
CA LEU A 530 12.55 10.44 4.65
C LEU A 530 11.55 10.95 5.70
N ARG A 531 10.74 10.03 6.24
CA ARG A 531 9.77 10.35 7.29
C ARG A 531 10.45 10.92 8.54
N SER A 532 11.59 10.37 8.97
CA SER A 532 12.34 10.88 10.13
C SER A 532 12.85 12.31 9.94
N MET A 533 12.98 12.75 8.69
CA MET A 533 13.35 14.12 8.31
C MET A 533 12.13 15.04 8.08
N GLY A 534 10.91 14.55 8.30
CA GLY A 534 9.68 15.29 8.00
C GLY A 534 9.34 15.38 6.51
N ILE A 535 10.03 14.59 5.66
CA ILE A 535 9.79 14.55 4.22
C ILE A 535 8.73 13.49 3.94
N GLN A 536 7.70 13.89 3.22
CA GLN A 536 6.55 13.03 2.93
C GLN A 536 6.85 12.11 1.75
N GLY A 537 7.07 10.82 2.04
CA GLY A 537 7.21 9.76 1.05
C GLY A 537 5.98 8.85 0.97
N GLU A 538 5.73 8.29 -0.19
CA GLU A 538 4.71 7.26 -0.42
C GLU A 538 5.38 5.92 -0.70
N LEU A 539 4.78 4.82 -0.23
CA LEU A 539 5.33 3.47 -0.40
C LEU A 539 4.22 2.48 -0.73
N HIS A 540 4.42 1.71 -1.78
CA HIS A 540 3.60 0.57 -2.14
C HIS A 540 4.47 -0.66 -2.33
N THR A 541 4.33 -1.66 -1.46
CA THR A 541 4.84 -3.00 -1.75
C THR A 541 3.73 -3.86 -2.33
N LEU A 542 4.07 -4.68 -3.29
CA LEU A 542 3.14 -5.51 -4.06
C LEU A 542 3.42 -6.99 -3.79
N ALA A 543 2.40 -7.81 -3.65
CA ALA A 543 2.54 -9.25 -3.39
C ALA A 543 3.09 -10.00 -4.62
N THR A 544 4.31 -9.69 -5.03
CA THR A 544 5.00 -10.32 -6.16
C THR A 544 6.44 -10.69 -5.80
N ARG A 545 6.93 -11.80 -6.35
CA ARG A 545 8.32 -12.27 -6.19
C ARG A 545 9.25 -11.78 -7.29
N GLN A 546 8.70 -11.14 -8.34
CA GLN A 546 9.50 -10.77 -9.49
C GLN A 546 10.22 -9.44 -9.24
N HIS A 547 11.55 -9.47 -9.32
CA HIS A 547 12.28 -8.30 -9.75
C HIS A 547 11.84 -7.97 -11.18
N CYS A 548 11.71 -6.71 -11.54
CA CYS A 548 11.22 -6.34 -12.88
C CYS A 548 9.74 -6.73 -13.16
N PHE A 549 8.86 -6.64 -12.15
CA PHE A 549 7.42 -6.87 -12.32
C PHE A 549 6.78 -5.98 -13.41
N GLN A 550 7.48 -4.93 -13.85
CA GLN A 550 7.09 -4.06 -14.97
C GLN A 550 7.05 -4.77 -16.32
N ARG A 551 7.62 -5.96 -16.44
CA ARG A 551 7.67 -6.70 -17.70
C ARG A 551 6.36 -7.39 -18.00
N THR A 552 5.85 -8.16 -17.05
CA THR A 552 4.59 -8.88 -17.17
C THR A 552 3.80 -8.78 -15.87
N ALA A 553 2.47 -8.69 -15.97
CA ALA A 553 1.59 -8.73 -14.82
C ALA A 553 0.18 -9.19 -15.22
N SER A 554 -0.54 -9.74 -14.27
CA SER A 554 -1.94 -10.12 -14.45
C SER A 554 -2.86 -8.90 -14.37
N PRO A 555 -3.80 -8.73 -15.32
CA PRO A 555 -4.76 -7.63 -15.29
C PRO A 555 -5.51 -7.50 -13.96
N GLY A 556 -5.62 -6.27 -13.48
CA GLY A 556 -6.31 -5.93 -12.23
C GLY A 556 -5.55 -6.28 -10.94
N THR A 557 -4.25 -6.55 -11.02
CA THR A 557 -3.33 -6.68 -9.87
C THR A 557 -2.52 -5.41 -9.68
N GLY A 558 -1.91 -5.25 -8.50
CA GLY A 558 -1.08 -4.08 -8.19
C GLY A 558 0.11 -3.89 -9.14
N SER A 559 0.72 -4.97 -9.60
CA SER A 559 1.80 -4.92 -10.60
C SER A 559 1.33 -4.42 -11.96
N TYR A 560 0.09 -4.70 -12.34
CA TYR A 560 -0.50 -4.20 -13.57
C TYR A 560 -0.85 -2.71 -13.52
N THR A 561 -1.25 -2.22 -12.36
CA THR A 561 -1.73 -0.84 -12.14
C THR A 561 -0.68 0.09 -11.53
N TYR A 562 0.58 -0.31 -11.43
CA TYR A 562 1.63 0.45 -10.71
C TYR A 562 1.82 1.89 -11.23
N LEU A 563 1.58 2.13 -12.52
CA LEU A 563 1.70 3.46 -13.14
C LEU A 563 0.60 4.43 -12.64
N ASP A 564 -0.58 3.89 -12.33
CA ASP A 564 -1.67 4.71 -11.79
C ASP A 564 -1.28 5.31 -10.43
N ARG A 565 -0.48 4.58 -9.60
CA ARG A 565 0.05 5.09 -8.32
C ARG A 565 1.01 6.25 -8.51
N ILE A 566 1.82 6.22 -9.58
CA ILE A 566 2.73 7.32 -9.91
C ILE A 566 1.91 8.58 -10.19
N TRP A 567 0.88 8.46 -11.01
CA TRP A 567 0.02 9.58 -11.36
C TRP A 567 -0.75 10.12 -10.16
N GLU A 568 -1.31 9.24 -9.34
CA GLU A 568 -2.01 9.60 -8.09
C GLU A 568 -1.09 10.35 -7.11
N PHE A 569 0.15 9.89 -6.94
CA PHE A 569 1.16 10.58 -6.12
C PHE A 569 1.45 11.98 -6.65
N LEU A 570 1.68 12.13 -7.94
CA LEU A 570 1.96 13.43 -8.55
C LEU A 570 0.80 14.42 -8.38
N LEU A 571 -0.43 13.95 -8.54
CA LEU A 571 -1.65 14.74 -8.29
C LEU A 571 -1.77 15.11 -6.81
N ALA A 572 -1.68 14.13 -5.93
CA ALA A 572 -1.86 14.33 -4.48
C ALA A 572 -0.84 15.31 -3.89
N LYS A 573 0.38 15.35 -4.46
CA LYS A 573 1.45 16.28 -4.04
C LYS A 573 1.38 17.64 -4.73
N GLY A 574 0.42 17.88 -5.61
CA GLY A 574 0.29 19.14 -6.33
C GLY A 574 1.39 19.38 -7.36
N PHE A 575 2.13 18.35 -7.78
CA PHE A 575 3.12 18.48 -8.84
C PHE A 575 2.48 18.70 -10.22
N LEU A 576 1.18 18.40 -10.34
CA LEU A 576 0.37 18.56 -11.54
C LEU A 576 -0.76 19.58 -11.35
N LYS A 577 -0.53 20.62 -10.55
CA LYS A 577 -1.53 21.67 -10.21
C LYS A 577 -2.07 22.46 -11.40
N ASP A 578 -1.42 22.38 -12.56
CA ASP A 578 -1.88 22.99 -13.82
C ASP A 578 -2.89 22.12 -14.57
N LEU A 579 -3.24 20.95 -14.03
CA LEU A 579 -4.34 20.10 -14.51
C LEU A 579 -5.68 20.40 -13.81
N GLU A 580 -5.68 21.22 -12.77
CA GLU A 580 -6.87 21.66 -12.04
C GLU A 580 -7.59 22.84 -12.82
#